data_5d7c3d48a4c005c357c4576bf7cb1139
#
_entry.id   5d7c3d48a4c005c357c4576bf7cb1139
#
_cell.length_a   1.000
_cell.length_b   1.000
_cell.length_c   1.000
_cell.angle_alpha   90.00
_cell.angle_beta   90.00
_cell.angle_gamma   90.00
#
_symmetry.space_group_name_H-M   'P 1'
#
loop_
_entity.id
_entity.type
_entity.pdbx_description
1 polymer ?
#
loop_
_entity_poly.entity_id
_entity_poly.type
_entity_poly.pdbx_seq_one_letter_code
_entity_poly.pdbx_strand_id
1 'polypeptide(L)'
;MSQNNFYSKLDKSDAQKYFEHLFLPRAVEDRMLLALRQGIISKWFSSYGQEAVSVATTLAMHEDEWICTMHRNLGVFTSRNIPLEKLFSQFQGKPNGFTKGRDRSFHFGSKEHNIFGMISHLGAQLGVADGLAFARKLNHEKKCVLVFTGDGGASQGDFHEALNVASVWKLPVLFVVENNQWGLSTPSNEQFNFDSFTVKGDAYGMEAHSVDGNDFAATLSLSKKLTSSIRSNPRPILLECKTFRIRGHEEASGTKYYPKGLIDSWKSKDPILNFRGNLISEKILSKNEIKSIEESLNDKVLGSLKIALKESDSEFKLENELKDVFSNKKYDSEKTQNKGK
;
A
#
# COMPACT_ATOMS: atom_id res chain seq x y z
N MET A 1 8.58 15.15 -14.81
CA MET A 1 9.17 14.61 -16.07
C MET A 1 8.01 14.32 -16.99
N SER A 2 8.07 14.68 -18.29
CA SER A 2 7.02 14.25 -19.23
C SER A 2 7.04 12.73 -19.35
N GLN A 3 5.92 12.10 -19.58
CA GLN A 3 5.79 10.63 -19.80
C GLN A 3 6.83 10.13 -20.83
N ASN A 4 7.07 10.88 -21.90
CA ASN A 4 8.06 10.55 -22.93
C ASN A 4 9.49 10.36 -22.36
N ASN A 5 9.86 11.02 -21.29
CA ASN A 5 11.19 10.90 -20.67
C ASN A 5 11.33 9.66 -19.77
N PHE A 6 10.24 9.07 -19.29
CA PHE A 6 10.28 7.83 -18.51
C PHE A 6 10.56 6.64 -19.42
N TYR A 7 9.73 6.44 -20.44
CA TYR A 7 9.82 5.29 -21.33
C TYR A 7 11.10 5.28 -22.19
N SER A 8 11.61 6.46 -22.60
CA SER A 8 12.85 6.55 -23.37
C SER A 8 14.11 6.12 -22.59
N LYS A 9 14.04 6.08 -21.27
CA LYS A 9 15.15 5.67 -20.38
C LYS A 9 14.93 4.30 -19.75
N LEU A 10 13.77 3.70 -19.98
CA LEU A 10 13.39 2.44 -19.37
C LEU A 10 14.01 1.29 -20.16
N ASP A 11 14.94 0.56 -19.55
CA ASP A 11 15.45 -0.65 -20.13
C ASP A 11 14.45 -1.81 -20.01
N LYS A 12 14.69 -2.86 -20.80
CA LYS A 12 13.78 -4.02 -20.89
C LYS A 12 13.68 -4.79 -19.57
N SER A 13 14.76 -4.91 -18.83
CA SER A 13 14.78 -5.65 -17.56
C SER A 13 13.97 -4.92 -16.49
N ASP A 14 14.14 -3.60 -16.39
CA ASP A 14 13.35 -2.79 -15.46
C ASP A 14 11.88 -2.73 -15.87
N ALA A 15 11.58 -2.68 -17.18
CA ALA A 15 10.22 -2.72 -17.70
C ALA A 15 9.50 -4.03 -17.30
N GLN A 16 10.17 -5.17 -17.42
CA GLN A 16 9.65 -6.47 -16.99
C GLN A 16 9.36 -6.48 -15.49
N LYS A 17 10.32 -6.08 -14.67
CA LYS A 17 10.17 -6.00 -13.21
C LYS A 17 9.00 -5.08 -12.80
N TYR A 18 8.90 -3.90 -13.39
CA TYR A 18 7.82 -2.98 -13.06
C TYR A 18 6.46 -3.52 -13.48
N PHE A 19 6.37 -4.19 -14.63
CA PHE A 19 5.14 -4.82 -15.05
C PHE A 19 4.77 -6.01 -14.15
N GLU A 20 5.73 -6.84 -13.77
CA GLU A 20 5.52 -7.93 -12.80
C GLU A 20 4.99 -7.40 -11.46
N HIS A 21 5.63 -6.38 -10.88
CA HIS A 21 5.17 -5.77 -9.64
C HIS A 21 3.77 -5.17 -9.74
N LEU A 22 3.46 -4.53 -10.87
CA LEU A 22 2.16 -3.90 -11.08
C LEU A 22 1.05 -4.92 -11.34
N PHE A 23 1.34 -6.01 -12.05
CA PHE A 23 0.36 -7.05 -12.37
C PHE A 23 0.12 -8.03 -11.23
N LEU A 24 1.13 -8.35 -10.42
CA LEU A 24 1.04 -9.36 -9.36
C LEU A 24 -0.12 -9.11 -8.37
N PRO A 25 -0.35 -7.90 -7.83
CA PRO A 25 -1.50 -7.65 -6.96
C PRO A 25 -2.84 -7.93 -7.67
N ARG A 26 -2.97 -7.63 -8.97
CA ARG A 26 -4.18 -7.93 -9.74
C ARG A 26 -4.41 -9.45 -9.86
N ALA A 27 -3.36 -10.22 -10.12
CA ALA A 27 -3.44 -11.68 -10.20
C ALA A 27 -3.86 -12.30 -8.85
N VAL A 28 -3.35 -11.78 -7.73
CA VAL A 28 -3.79 -12.16 -6.37
C VAL A 28 -5.24 -11.75 -6.14
N GLU A 29 -5.61 -10.52 -6.48
CA GLU A 29 -6.95 -9.96 -6.36
C GLU A 29 -8.00 -10.86 -7.02
N ASP A 30 -7.78 -11.27 -8.27
CA ASP A 30 -8.70 -12.13 -9.02
C ASP A 30 -8.93 -13.47 -8.33
N ARG A 31 -7.92 -14.04 -7.68
CA ARG A 31 -8.06 -15.29 -6.90
C ARG A 31 -8.82 -15.05 -5.58
N MET A 32 -8.58 -13.93 -4.92
CA MET A 32 -9.29 -13.58 -3.68
C MET A 32 -10.78 -13.31 -3.94
N LEU A 33 -11.13 -12.73 -5.08
CA LEU A 33 -12.53 -12.54 -5.49
C LEU A 33 -13.24 -13.86 -5.75
N LEU A 34 -12.56 -14.84 -6.36
CA LEU A 34 -13.08 -16.19 -6.51
C LEU A 34 -13.25 -16.87 -5.15
N ALA A 35 -12.26 -16.78 -4.27
CA ALA A 35 -12.30 -17.32 -2.91
C ALA A 35 -13.47 -16.74 -2.09
N LEU A 36 -13.73 -15.43 -2.23
CA LEU A 36 -14.89 -14.78 -1.61
C LEU A 36 -16.21 -15.36 -2.11
N ARG A 37 -16.36 -15.52 -3.43
CA ARG A 37 -17.58 -16.10 -4.03
C ARG A 37 -17.80 -17.56 -3.65
N GLN A 38 -16.73 -18.29 -3.36
CA GLN A 38 -16.77 -19.69 -2.90
C GLN A 38 -16.94 -19.81 -1.37
N GLY A 39 -17.02 -18.69 -0.64
CA GLY A 39 -17.15 -18.70 0.82
C GLY A 39 -15.88 -19.09 1.58
N ILE A 40 -14.72 -19.20 0.90
CA ILE A 40 -13.42 -19.50 1.50
C ILE A 40 -12.97 -18.35 2.40
N ILE A 41 -13.27 -17.12 2.00
CA ILE A 41 -13.09 -15.92 2.81
C ILE A 41 -14.41 -15.17 2.94
N SER A 42 -14.58 -14.41 4.03
CA SER A 42 -15.83 -13.71 4.33
C SER A 42 -15.82 -12.24 3.91
N LYS A 43 -14.65 -11.65 3.68
CA LYS A 43 -14.50 -10.21 3.45
C LYS A 43 -13.28 -9.90 2.58
N TRP A 44 -13.43 -8.93 1.67
CA TRP A 44 -12.33 -8.47 0.83
C TRP A 44 -12.48 -7.00 0.46
N PHE A 45 -11.40 -6.24 0.70
CA PHE A 45 -11.28 -4.84 0.32
C PHE A 45 -10.40 -4.75 -0.91
N SER A 46 -11.03 -4.70 -2.07
CA SER A 46 -10.36 -4.76 -3.36
C SER A 46 -9.54 -3.51 -3.65
N SER A 47 -8.32 -3.70 -4.16
CA SER A 47 -7.45 -2.64 -4.70
C SER A 47 -7.66 -2.42 -6.20
N TYR A 48 -8.61 -3.11 -6.80
CA TYR A 48 -8.83 -3.13 -8.25
C TYR A 48 -9.03 -1.72 -8.83
N GLY A 49 -8.13 -1.31 -9.73
CA GLY A 49 -8.13 -0.01 -10.39
C GLY A 49 -7.23 1.04 -9.74
N GLN A 50 -6.62 0.76 -8.56
CA GLN A 50 -5.69 1.67 -7.88
C GLN A 50 -4.35 1.03 -7.50
N GLU A 51 -4.01 -0.11 -8.10
CA GLU A 51 -2.80 -0.86 -7.78
C GLU A 51 -1.53 -0.03 -7.96
N ALA A 52 -1.51 0.85 -8.97
CA ALA A 52 -0.34 1.64 -9.31
C ALA A 52 0.13 2.52 -8.15
N VAL A 53 -0.75 3.06 -7.32
CA VAL A 53 -0.37 3.91 -6.19
C VAL A 53 0.49 3.14 -5.19
N SER A 54 -0.02 2.02 -4.67
CA SER A 54 0.69 1.24 -3.66
C SER A 54 1.96 0.59 -4.21
N VAL A 55 1.97 0.14 -5.46
CA VAL A 55 3.15 -0.45 -6.10
C VAL A 55 4.22 0.60 -6.36
N ALA A 56 3.89 1.69 -7.04
CA ALA A 56 4.87 2.71 -7.43
C ALA A 56 5.53 3.40 -6.22
N THR A 57 4.74 3.74 -5.20
CA THR A 57 5.27 4.36 -3.99
C THR A 57 6.15 3.40 -3.18
N THR A 58 5.78 2.10 -3.12
CA THR A 58 6.62 1.08 -2.48
C THR A 58 7.95 0.87 -3.20
N LEU A 59 7.94 0.82 -4.54
CA LEU A 59 9.17 0.69 -5.34
C LEU A 59 10.09 1.93 -5.27
N ALA A 60 9.61 3.05 -4.74
CA ALA A 60 10.42 4.23 -4.45
C ALA A 60 11.12 4.17 -3.09
N MET A 61 10.72 3.24 -2.21
CA MET A 61 11.30 3.04 -0.88
C MET A 61 12.49 2.07 -0.93
N HIS A 62 13.46 2.26 -0.05
CA HIS A 62 14.48 1.27 0.20
C HIS A 62 13.89 0.10 1.02
N GLU A 63 14.49 -1.08 0.92
CA GLU A 63 13.98 -2.30 1.60
C GLU A 63 13.95 -2.16 3.12
N ASP A 64 14.88 -1.40 3.70
CA ASP A 64 15.02 -1.18 5.13
C ASP A 64 14.23 0.04 5.66
N GLU A 65 13.37 0.64 4.84
CA GLU A 65 12.49 1.75 5.19
C GLU A 65 11.07 1.26 5.52
N TRP A 66 10.48 1.83 6.56
CA TRP A 66 9.15 1.44 7.02
C TRP A 66 8.03 1.96 6.13
N ILE A 67 7.04 1.11 5.95
CA ILE A 67 5.78 1.43 5.27
C ILE A 67 4.61 1.15 6.21
N CYS A 68 3.78 2.15 6.47
CA CYS A 68 2.54 2.02 7.23
C CYS A 68 1.36 1.94 6.26
N THR A 69 0.68 0.79 6.26
CA THR A 69 -0.32 0.44 5.25
C THR A 69 -1.75 0.70 5.68
N MET A 70 -2.65 0.68 4.71
CA MET A 70 -4.10 0.55 4.89
C MET A 70 -4.60 -0.84 4.42
N HIS A 71 -5.90 -1.06 4.60
CA HIS A 71 -6.60 -2.31 4.22
C HIS A 71 -6.68 -2.59 2.72
N ARG A 72 -6.18 -1.70 1.85
CA ARG A 72 -6.28 -1.79 0.39
C ARG A 72 -4.91 -1.82 -0.31
N ASN A 73 -3.83 -1.78 0.44
CA ASN A 73 -2.48 -1.68 -0.11
C ASN A 73 -1.84 -3.05 -0.41
N LEU A 74 -2.57 -3.94 -1.12
CA LEU A 74 -2.03 -5.25 -1.52
C LEU A 74 -0.69 -5.11 -2.26
N GLY A 75 -0.54 -4.06 -3.09
CA GLY A 75 0.68 -3.78 -3.82
C GLY A 75 1.91 -3.54 -2.93
N VAL A 76 1.75 -3.08 -1.67
CA VAL A 76 2.87 -2.97 -0.71
C VAL A 76 3.41 -4.36 -0.37
N PHE A 77 2.53 -5.29 -0.04
CA PHE A 77 2.90 -6.65 0.38
C PHE A 77 3.55 -7.43 -0.76
N THR A 78 3.00 -7.33 -1.97
CA THR A 78 3.54 -8.01 -3.15
C THR A 78 4.86 -7.39 -3.61
N SER A 79 5.01 -6.06 -3.55
CA SER A 79 6.26 -5.37 -3.93
C SER A 79 7.37 -5.52 -2.90
N ARG A 80 7.05 -5.85 -1.64
CA ARG A 80 8.01 -6.24 -0.60
C ARG A 80 8.33 -7.74 -0.63
N ASN A 81 7.90 -8.45 -1.67
CA ASN A 81 8.17 -9.88 -1.90
C ASN A 81 7.75 -10.80 -0.73
N ILE A 82 6.67 -10.45 -0.05
CA ILE A 82 6.10 -11.35 0.96
C ILE A 82 5.69 -12.67 0.28
N PRO A 83 6.06 -13.84 0.83
CA PRO A 83 5.67 -15.13 0.28
C PRO A 83 4.16 -15.24 0.08
N LEU A 84 3.72 -15.53 -1.15
CA LEU A 84 2.30 -15.53 -1.49
C LEU A 84 1.50 -16.58 -0.72
N GLU A 85 2.06 -17.76 -0.49
CA GLU A 85 1.44 -18.81 0.32
C GLU A 85 1.15 -18.32 1.75
N LYS A 86 2.06 -17.55 2.35
CA LYS A 86 1.88 -16.97 3.67
C LYS A 86 0.81 -15.87 3.67
N LEU A 87 0.75 -15.05 2.59
CA LEU A 87 -0.34 -14.09 2.39
C LEU A 87 -1.70 -14.79 2.26
N PHE A 88 -1.79 -15.84 1.46
CA PHE A 88 -3.02 -16.61 1.31
C PHE A 88 -3.43 -17.31 2.60
N SER A 89 -2.49 -17.85 3.38
CA SER A 89 -2.76 -18.39 4.71
C SER A 89 -3.30 -17.31 5.65
N GLN A 90 -2.72 -16.10 5.64
CA GLN A 90 -3.22 -14.97 6.42
C GLN A 90 -4.65 -14.59 6.03
N PHE A 91 -4.94 -14.45 4.73
CA PHE A 91 -6.25 -14.04 4.26
C PHE A 91 -7.36 -15.05 4.57
N GLN A 92 -7.01 -16.31 4.70
CA GLN A 92 -7.91 -17.39 5.08
C GLN A 92 -8.00 -17.62 6.59
N GLY A 93 -7.19 -16.95 7.40
CA GLY A 93 -7.11 -17.17 8.85
C GLY A 93 -6.48 -18.52 9.21
N LYS A 94 -5.47 -18.96 8.43
CA LYS A 94 -4.76 -20.23 8.65
C LYS A 94 -3.58 -20.06 9.61
N PRO A 95 -3.07 -21.17 10.24
CA PRO A 95 -2.00 -21.14 11.23
C PRO A 95 -0.67 -20.55 10.71
N ASN A 96 -0.32 -20.78 9.44
CA ASN A 96 0.93 -20.28 8.85
C ASN A 96 0.85 -18.80 8.43
N GLY A 97 -0.33 -18.17 8.54
CA GLY A 97 -0.48 -16.74 8.40
C GLY A 97 0.28 -15.95 9.47
N PHE A 98 0.46 -14.66 9.27
CA PHE A 98 1.20 -13.77 10.17
C PHE A 98 0.61 -13.69 11.57
N THR A 99 -0.71 -13.83 11.68
CA THR A 99 -1.45 -13.75 12.96
C THR A 99 -1.82 -15.13 13.51
N LYS A 100 -1.30 -16.21 12.93
CA LYS A 100 -1.57 -17.59 13.34
C LYS A 100 -3.08 -17.90 13.39
N GLY A 101 -3.85 -17.32 12.47
CA GLY A 101 -5.30 -17.50 12.37
C GLY A 101 -6.14 -16.58 13.26
N ARG A 102 -5.52 -15.70 14.09
CA ARG A 102 -6.25 -14.80 15.01
C ARG A 102 -6.93 -13.64 14.31
N ASP A 103 -6.40 -13.24 13.16
CA ASP A 103 -6.98 -12.20 12.32
C ASP A 103 -6.87 -12.59 10.84
N ARG A 104 -7.57 -11.86 9.98
CA ARG A 104 -7.65 -12.09 8.55
C ARG A 104 -7.36 -10.80 7.78
N SER A 105 -7.37 -10.89 6.44
CA SER A 105 -7.11 -9.74 5.57
C SER A 105 -5.77 -9.08 5.92
N PHE A 106 -5.71 -7.76 5.94
CA PHE A 106 -4.48 -6.98 6.07
C PHE A 106 -4.13 -6.58 7.52
N HIS A 107 -4.80 -7.12 8.53
CA HIS A 107 -4.52 -6.81 9.95
C HIS A 107 -3.28 -7.53 10.45
N PHE A 108 -2.15 -7.28 9.81
CA PHE A 108 -0.85 -7.80 10.20
C PHE A 108 0.28 -6.89 9.75
N GLY A 109 1.42 -7.00 10.40
CA GLY A 109 2.67 -6.38 10.00
C GLY A 109 3.75 -7.42 9.75
N SER A 110 4.84 -7.00 9.14
CA SER A 110 6.03 -7.81 8.95
C SER A 110 7.29 -6.99 9.20
N LYS A 111 7.93 -7.21 10.35
CA LYS A 111 9.18 -6.55 10.69
C LYS A 111 10.30 -6.90 9.70
N GLU A 112 10.32 -8.13 9.23
CA GLU A 112 11.29 -8.62 8.23
C GLU A 112 11.22 -7.82 6.93
N HIS A 113 10.00 -7.39 6.53
CA HIS A 113 9.76 -6.63 5.32
C HIS A 113 9.56 -5.12 5.56
N ASN A 114 9.80 -4.65 6.79
CA ASN A 114 9.58 -3.26 7.20
C ASN A 114 8.16 -2.75 6.88
N ILE A 115 7.15 -3.59 7.11
CA ILE A 115 5.73 -3.22 6.98
C ILE A 115 5.13 -3.12 8.38
N PHE A 116 4.66 -1.93 8.74
CA PHE A 116 3.84 -1.73 9.93
C PHE A 116 2.39 -2.13 9.62
N GLY A 117 1.82 -2.94 10.50
CA GLY A 117 0.49 -3.51 10.30
C GLY A 117 -0.60 -2.45 10.26
N MET A 118 -1.62 -2.73 9.46
CA MET A 118 -2.81 -1.91 9.39
C MET A 118 -3.49 -1.82 10.76
N ILE A 119 -3.96 -0.62 11.08
CA ILE A 119 -4.82 -0.36 12.23
C ILE A 119 -6.25 -0.11 11.71
N SER A 120 -7.25 -0.79 12.29
CA SER A 120 -8.65 -0.66 11.84
C SER A 120 -9.22 0.75 12.00
N HIS A 121 -8.76 1.51 12.99
CA HIS A 121 -9.09 2.92 13.15
C HIS A 121 -8.36 3.73 12.08
N LEU A 122 -9.14 4.33 11.19
CA LEU A 122 -8.57 5.13 10.10
C LEU A 122 -7.83 6.34 10.65
N GLY A 123 -6.60 6.55 10.18
CA GLY A 123 -5.76 7.68 10.58
C GLY A 123 -4.70 7.32 11.61
N ALA A 124 -4.93 6.38 12.52
CA ALA A 124 -4.01 6.06 13.61
C ALA A 124 -2.58 5.70 13.15
N GLN A 125 -2.43 5.05 11.98
CA GLN A 125 -1.12 4.73 11.40
C GLN A 125 -0.28 5.96 11.04
N LEU A 126 -0.89 7.14 10.89
CA LEU A 126 -0.19 8.38 10.54
C LEU A 126 0.70 8.85 11.70
N GLY A 127 0.15 8.88 12.93
CA GLY A 127 0.94 9.18 14.12
C GLY A 127 2.03 8.13 14.43
N VAL A 128 1.77 6.85 14.08
CA VAL A 128 2.79 5.79 14.15
C VAL A 128 3.94 6.07 13.19
N ALA A 129 3.63 6.50 11.96
CA ALA A 129 4.65 6.87 10.97
C ALA A 129 5.51 8.03 11.47
N ASP A 130 4.92 9.03 12.14
CA ASP A 130 5.65 10.11 12.77
C ASP A 130 6.61 9.59 13.84
N GLY A 131 6.17 8.67 14.69
CA GLY A 131 7.02 8.04 15.71
C GLY A 131 8.20 7.27 15.09
N LEU A 132 7.96 6.51 14.03
CA LEU A 132 9.00 5.79 13.27
C LEU A 132 10.01 6.78 12.64
N ALA A 133 9.51 7.84 12.02
CA ALA A 133 10.34 8.87 11.41
C ALA A 133 11.14 9.67 12.46
N PHE A 134 10.54 9.95 13.61
CA PHE A 134 11.22 10.58 14.72
C PHE A 134 12.39 9.74 15.26
N ALA A 135 12.18 8.43 15.39
CA ALA A 135 13.26 7.50 15.75
C ALA A 135 14.40 7.51 14.72
N ARG A 136 14.09 7.53 13.41
CA ARG A 136 15.10 7.66 12.35
C ARG A 136 15.88 8.97 12.45
N LYS A 137 15.19 10.06 12.71
CA LYS A 137 15.81 11.38 12.91
C LYS A 137 16.73 11.41 14.12
N LEU A 138 16.30 10.88 15.26
CA LEU A 138 17.14 10.81 16.49
C LEU A 138 18.41 9.97 16.26
N ASN A 139 18.30 8.92 15.46
CA ASN A 139 19.43 8.06 15.12
C ASN A 139 20.28 8.60 13.94
N HIS A 140 20.00 9.81 13.44
CA HIS A 140 20.67 10.42 12.28
C HIS A 140 20.65 9.56 11.02
N GLU A 141 19.62 8.73 10.84
CA GLU A 141 19.47 7.86 9.67
C GLU A 141 18.85 8.64 8.50
N LYS A 142 19.47 8.51 7.32
CA LYS A 142 18.96 9.11 6.07
C LYS A 142 17.91 8.20 5.44
N LYS A 143 16.79 8.01 6.13
CA LYS A 143 15.70 7.12 5.73
C LYS A 143 14.38 7.86 5.72
N CYS A 144 13.50 7.45 4.80
CA CYS A 144 12.13 7.91 4.69
C CYS A 144 11.17 6.90 5.34
N VAL A 145 10.05 7.39 5.84
CA VAL A 145 8.89 6.55 6.23
C VAL A 145 7.76 6.85 5.26
N LEU A 146 7.14 5.81 4.72
CA LEU A 146 5.95 5.93 3.86
C LEU A 146 4.71 5.59 4.65
N VAL A 147 3.66 6.40 4.54
CA VAL A 147 2.37 6.11 5.16
C VAL A 147 1.22 6.42 4.23
N PHE A 148 0.23 5.53 4.22
CA PHE A 148 -0.97 5.68 3.39
C PHE A 148 -2.17 6.11 4.22
N THR A 149 -3.02 6.95 3.60
CA THR A 149 -4.39 7.19 4.03
C THR A 149 -5.28 7.33 2.79
N GLY A 150 -6.60 7.17 2.95
CA GLY A 150 -7.56 7.51 1.91
C GLY A 150 -8.15 8.90 2.13
N ASP A 151 -8.89 9.41 1.14
CA ASP A 151 -9.65 10.67 1.24
C ASP A 151 -10.60 10.66 2.44
N GLY A 152 -11.34 9.57 2.67
CA GLY A 152 -12.18 9.41 3.86
C GLY A 152 -11.39 9.41 5.18
N GLY A 153 -10.23 8.74 5.21
CA GLY A 153 -9.33 8.72 6.38
C GLY A 153 -8.71 10.09 6.67
N ALA A 154 -8.51 10.92 5.65
CA ALA A 154 -8.00 12.27 5.78
C ALA A 154 -9.00 13.28 6.40
N SER A 155 -10.22 12.84 6.72
CA SER A 155 -11.19 13.59 7.51
C SER A 155 -11.09 13.33 9.03
N GLN A 156 -10.23 12.40 9.46
CA GLN A 156 -10.01 12.11 10.88
C GLN A 156 -9.06 13.12 11.53
N GLY A 157 -9.23 13.34 12.85
CA GLY A 157 -8.35 14.21 13.65
C GLY A 157 -6.88 13.79 13.55
N ASP A 158 -6.60 12.50 13.63
CA ASP A 158 -5.25 11.91 13.51
C ASP A 158 -4.49 12.39 12.26
N PHE A 159 -5.18 12.61 11.13
CA PHE A 159 -4.55 13.15 9.93
C PHE A 159 -3.99 14.55 10.15
N HIS A 160 -4.80 15.43 10.76
CA HIS A 160 -4.43 16.82 11.03
C HIS A 160 -3.32 16.92 12.07
N GLU A 161 -3.38 16.10 13.11
CA GLU A 161 -2.38 16.04 14.17
C GLU A 161 -1.04 15.55 13.64
N ALA A 162 -1.03 14.46 12.86
CA ALA A 162 0.19 13.90 12.28
C ALA A 162 0.86 14.89 11.31
N LEU A 163 0.12 15.52 10.39
CA LEU A 163 0.69 16.51 9.48
C LEU A 163 1.33 17.68 10.26
N ASN A 164 0.66 18.16 11.32
CA ASN A 164 1.19 19.24 12.15
C ASN A 164 2.48 18.84 12.87
N VAL A 165 2.50 17.67 13.54
CA VAL A 165 3.67 17.16 14.25
C VAL A 165 4.84 16.95 13.28
N ALA A 166 4.59 16.28 12.14
CA ALA A 166 5.61 16.02 11.14
C ALA A 166 6.22 17.32 10.58
N SER A 167 5.40 18.34 10.34
CA SER A 167 5.85 19.65 9.87
C SER A 167 6.72 20.36 10.90
N VAL A 168 6.23 20.52 12.14
CA VAL A 168 6.95 21.20 13.22
C VAL A 168 8.29 20.53 13.51
N TRP A 169 8.33 19.20 13.53
CA TRP A 169 9.54 18.46 13.84
C TRP A 169 10.38 18.09 12.61
N LYS A 170 9.96 18.50 11.41
CA LYS A 170 10.64 18.19 10.13
C LYS A 170 10.95 16.70 10.03
N LEU A 171 9.92 15.87 10.18
CA LEU A 171 10.06 14.41 10.12
C LEU A 171 10.17 13.91 8.67
N PRO A 172 11.03 12.91 8.41
CA PRO A 172 11.23 12.35 7.07
C PRO A 172 10.07 11.40 6.69
N VAL A 173 8.87 11.92 6.48
CA VAL A 173 7.67 11.16 6.14
C VAL A 173 7.14 11.55 4.76
N LEU A 174 6.83 10.56 3.94
CA LEU A 174 5.98 10.71 2.76
C LEU A 174 4.56 10.27 3.10
N PHE A 175 3.66 11.24 3.25
CA PHE A 175 2.23 10.99 3.43
C PHE A 175 1.58 10.81 2.07
N VAL A 176 0.99 9.66 1.79
CA VAL A 176 0.27 9.38 0.56
C VAL A 176 -1.23 9.36 0.82
N VAL A 177 -1.96 10.25 0.17
CA VAL A 177 -3.43 10.24 0.15
C VAL A 177 -3.90 9.54 -1.12
N GLU A 178 -4.43 8.32 -0.98
CA GLU A 178 -5.14 7.64 -2.05
C GLU A 178 -6.53 8.27 -2.22
N ASN A 179 -6.58 9.37 -2.99
CA ASN A 179 -7.83 10.08 -3.26
C ASN A 179 -8.62 9.34 -4.32
N ASN A 180 -9.41 8.36 -3.88
CA ASN A 180 -10.33 7.62 -4.75
C ASN A 180 -11.73 8.25 -4.81
N GLN A 181 -11.90 9.44 -4.25
CA GLN A 181 -13.07 10.31 -4.28
C GLN A 181 -14.28 9.78 -3.50
N TRP A 182 -14.09 8.76 -2.64
CA TRP A 182 -15.20 8.13 -1.91
C TRP A 182 -14.76 7.61 -0.53
N GLY A 183 -15.25 8.23 0.53
CA GLY A 183 -15.18 7.68 1.88
C GLY A 183 -16.37 6.76 2.14
N LEU A 184 -16.17 5.43 2.14
CA LEU A 184 -17.27 4.45 2.09
C LEU A 184 -18.15 4.71 0.86
N SER A 185 -19.37 5.21 1.07
CA SER A 185 -20.34 5.60 0.05
C SER A 185 -20.51 7.12 -0.09
N THR A 186 -19.78 7.91 0.70
CA THR A 186 -19.84 9.37 0.68
C THR A 186 -18.84 9.94 -0.32
N PRO A 187 -19.28 10.68 -1.34
CA PRO A 187 -18.37 11.30 -2.32
C PRO A 187 -17.54 12.41 -1.68
N SER A 188 -16.36 12.68 -2.25
CA SER A 188 -15.41 13.65 -1.70
C SER A 188 -15.97 15.06 -1.56
N ASN A 189 -16.83 15.50 -2.47
CA ASN A 189 -17.47 16.83 -2.43
C ASN A 189 -18.49 16.98 -1.28
N GLU A 190 -18.88 15.90 -0.62
CA GLU A 190 -19.67 15.93 0.62
C GLU A 190 -18.79 15.81 1.88
N GLN A 191 -17.48 15.54 1.73
CA GLN A 191 -16.56 15.38 2.84
C GLN A 191 -15.70 16.63 3.08
N PHE A 192 -15.29 17.34 2.00
CA PHE A 192 -14.43 18.51 2.09
C PHE A 192 -14.68 19.47 0.93
N ASN A 193 -14.40 20.76 1.19
CA ASN A 193 -14.64 21.85 0.24
C ASN A 193 -13.32 22.35 -0.37
N PHE A 194 -12.61 21.45 -1.09
CA PHE A 194 -11.42 21.75 -1.86
C PHE A 194 -11.20 20.70 -2.95
N ASP A 195 -10.48 21.06 -4.03
CA ASP A 195 -10.29 20.21 -5.22
C ASP A 195 -9.06 19.28 -5.11
N SER A 196 -8.12 19.59 -4.23
CA SER A 196 -6.89 18.83 -4.07
C SER A 196 -6.38 18.88 -2.63
N PHE A 197 -5.85 17.77 -2.15
CA PHE A 197 -5.22 17.68 -0.83
C PHE A 197 -3.93 18.50 -0.72
N THR A 198 -3.40 19.04 -1.81
CA THR A 198 -2.22 19.92 -1.76
C THR A 198 -2.45 21.13 -0.87
N VAL A 199 -3.69 21.67 -0.81
CA VAL A 199 -4.03 22.78 0.10
C VAL A 199 -3.86 22.44 1.59
N LYS A 200 -3.94 21.14 1.94
CA LYS A 200 -3.65 20.70 3.31
C LYS A 200 -2.15 20.76 3.60
N GLY A 201 -1.31 20.40 2.62
CA GLY A 201 0.14 20.59 2.73
C GLY A 201 0.47 22.06 2.97
N ASP A 202 -0.05 22.95 2.15
CA ASP A 202 0.16 24.40 2.29
C ASP A 202 -0.26 24.91 3.67
N ALA A 203 -1.42 24.44 4.18
CA ALA A 203 -1.94 24.84 5.50
C ALA A 203 -1.01 24.46 6.66
N TYR A 204 -0.19 23.42 6.51
CA TYR A 204 0.82 23.00 7.50
C TYR A 204 2.25 23.40 7.12
N GLY A 205 2.44 24.21 6.08
CA GLY A 205 3.76 24.64 5.62
C GLY A 205 4.60 23.49 5.06
N MET A 206 3.95 22.47 4.49
CA MET A 206 4.58 21.28 3.91
C MET A 206 4.62 21.38 2.38
N GLU A 207 5.68 20.82 1.80
CA GLU A 207 5.69 20.53 0.36
C GLU A 207 4.58 19.53 0.02
N ALA A 208 3.78 19.83 -1.01
CA ALA A 208 2.68 18.98 -1.42
C ALA A 208 2.60 18.84 -2.94
N HIS A 209 2.22 17.65 -3.39
CA HIS A 209 2.09 17.30 -4.81
C HIS A 209 0.81 16.52 -5.06
N SER A 210 0.30 16.63 -6.28
CA SER A 210 -0.80 15.81 -6.78
C SER A 210 -0.39 15.12 -8.08
N VAL A 211 -0.78 13.86 -8.24
CA VAL A 211 -0.48 13.05 -9.42
C VAL A 211 -1.69 12.21 -9.82
N ASP A 212 -1.80 11.88 -11.11
CA ASP A 212 -2.71 10.82 -11.56
C ASP A 212 -2.20 9.46 -11.05
N GLY A 213 -2.86 8.94 -10.01
CA GLY A 213 -2.50 7.67 -9.38
C GLY A 213 -2.70 6.45 -10.28
N ASN A 214 -3.38 6.61 -11.42
CA ASN A 214 -3.53 5.56 -12.42
C ASN A 214 -2.42 5.59 -13.48
N ASP A 215 -1.60 6.66 -13.53
CA ASP A 215 -0.36 6.70 -14.30
C ASP A 215 0.79 6.15 -13.47
N PHE A 216 1.10 4.87 -13.68
CA PHE A 216 2.19 4.20 -12.96
C PHE A 216 3.55 4.88 -13.16
N ALA A 217 3.88 5.28 -14.37
CA ALA A 217 5.17 5.90 -14.70
C ALA A 217 5.34 7.27 -14.03
N ALA A 218 4.30 8.10 -14.05
CA ALA A 218 4.29 9.39 -13.39
C ALA A 218 4.36 9.23 -11.87
N THR A 219 3.57 8.33 -11.28
CA THR A 219 3.55 8.06 -9.84
C THR A 219 4.90 7.53 -9.36
N LEU A 220 5.51 6.58 -10.07
CA LEU A 220 6.83 6.03 -9.72
C LEU A 220 7.93 7.10 -9.81
N SER A 221 7.96 7.86 -10.90
CA SER A 221 8.97 8.91 -11.12
C SER A 221 8.89 9.99 -10.04
N LEU A 222 7.69 10.45 -9.72
CA LEU A 222 7.47 11.45 -8.69
C LEU A 222 7.84 10.88 -7.31
N SER A 223 7.38 9.69 -6.96
CA SER A 223 7.67 9.06 -5.67
C SER A 223 9.17 8.86 -5.45
N LYS A 224 9.92 8.40 -6.46
CA LYS A 224 11.39 8.28 -6.41
C LYS A 224 12.06 9.65 -6.16
N LYS A 225 11.60 10.71 -6.83
CA LYS A 225 12.10 12.07 -6.63
C LYS A 225 11.85 12.54 -5.18
N LEU A 226 10.62 12.36 -4.68
CA LEU A 226 10.23 12.83 -3.36
C LEU A 226 10.95 12.07 -2.24
N THR A 227 10.99 10.73 -2.29
CA THR A 227 11.70 9.92 -1.28
C THR A 227 13.21 10.21 -1.27
N SER A 228 13.84 10.36 -2.43
CA SER A 228 15.24 10.78 -2.52
C SER A 228 15.47 12.17 -1.91
N SER A 229 14.56 13.10 -2.15
CA SER A 229 14.59 14.45 -1.58
C SER A 229 14.42 14.44 -0.05
N ILE A 230 13.51 13.60 0.48
CA ILE A 230 13.33 13.44 1.92
C ILE A 230 14.58 12.86 2.59
N ARG A 231 15.25 11.88 1.98
CA ARG A 231 16.49 11.29 2.51
C ARG A 231 17.64 12.31 2.56
N SER A 232 17.73 13.19 1.56
CA SER A 232 18.78 14.22 1.49
C SER A 232 18.51 15.43 2.38
N ASN A 233 17.23 15.80 2.53
CA ASN A 233 16.78 16.93 3.34
C ASN A 233 15.50 16.51 4.10
N PRO A 234 15.64 15.99 5.34
CA PRO A 234 14.53 15.45 6.13
C PRO A 234 13.42 16.48 6.35
N ARG A 235 12.25 16.20 5.81
CA ARG A 235 11.02 16.94 5.97
C ARG A 235 9.82 16.11 5.54
N PRO A 236 8.61 16.41 6.02
CA PRO A 236 7.42 15.73 5.52
C PRO A 236 7.02 16.26 4.15
N ILE A 237 6.47 15.39 3.32
CA ILE A 237 5.87 15.73 2.04
C ILE A 237 4.51 15.07 1.95
N LEU A 238 3.51 15.78 1.44
CA LEU A 238 2.18 15.24 1.14
C LEU A 238 2.06 14.94 -0.35
N LEU A 239 1.71 13.71 -0.69
CA LEU A 239 1.46 13.26 -2.06
C LEU A 239 0.02 12.81 -2.20
N GLU A 240 -0.79 13.57 -2.94
CA GLU A 240 -2.10 13.14 -3.39
C GLU A 240 -1.97 12.28 -4.65
N CYS A 241 -2.52 11.07 -4.62
CA CYS A 241 -2.67 10.21 -5.78
C CYS A 241 -4.15 10.10 -6.15
N LYS A 242 -4.58 10.79 -7.22
CA LYS A 242 -5.95 10.73 -7.72
C LYS A 242 -6.19 9.39 -8.41
N THR A 243 -7.14 8.61 -7.91
CA THR A 243 -7.38 7.24 -8.37
C THR A 243 -8.85 6.87 -8.20
N PHE A 244 -9.20 5.58 -8.40
CA PHE A 244 -10.56 5.11 -8.20
C PHE A 244 -10.61 3.61 -7.90
N ARG A 245 -11.46 3.21 -6.95
CA ARG A 245 -11.71 1.80 -6.62
C ARG A 245 -12.88 1.26 -7.43
N ILE A 246 -12.59 0.53 -8.48
CA ILE A 246 -13.59 0.04 -9.46
C ILE A 246 -14.63 -0.89 -8.81
N ARG A 247 -14.27 -1.60 -7.73
CA ARG A 247 -15.14 -2.59 -7.09
C ARG A 247 -15.83 -2.10 -5.81
N GLY A 248 -15.81 -0.79 -5.56
CA GLY A 248 -16.43 -0.21 -4.38
C GLY A 248 -15.57 -0.29 -3.12
N HIS A 249 -16.18 0.00 -1.97
CA HIS A 249 -15.45 0.02 -0.70
C HIS A 249 -15.05 -1.39 -0.25
N GLU A 250 -15.99 -2.29 -0.29
CA GLU A 250 -15.84 -3.71 0.02
C GLU A 250 -16.70 -4.51 -0.95
N GLU A 251 -16.24 -5.69 -1.34
CA GLU A 251 -16.92 -6.51 -2.36
C GLU A 251 -18.38 -6.83 -2.01
N ALA A 252 -18.69 -7.12 -0.75
CA ALA A 252 -20.06 -7.44 -0.31
C ALA A 252 -20.98 -6.21 -0.36
N SER A 253 -20.45 -5.00 -0.21
CA SER A 253 -21.24 -3.76 -0.23
C SER A 253 -21.66 -3.34 -1.65
N GLY A 254 -20.96 -3.82 -2.67
CA GLY A 254 -21.20 -3.50 -4.08
C GLY A 254 -20.93 -2.02 -4.42
N THR A 255 -21.53 -1.57 -5.52
CA THR A 255 -21.22 -0.25 -6.14
C THR A 255 -22.47 0.57 -6.47
N LYS A 256 -23.63 0.26 -5.87
CA LYS A 256 -24.91 0.91 -6.19
C LYS A 256 -24.94 2.42 -5.92
N TYR A 257 -24.04 2.90 -5.04
CA TYR A 257 -23.92 4.33 -4.71
C TYR A 257 -23.12 5.12 -5.75
N TYR A 258 -22.44 4.49 -6.68
CA TYR A 258 -21.73 5.20 -7.75
C TYR A 258 -22.71 5.71 -8.81
N PRO A 259 -22.50 6.94 -9.33
CA PRO A 259 -23.24 7.43 -10.48
C PRO A 259 -23.09 6.50 -11.69
N LYS A 260 -24.16 6.42 -12.48
CA LYS A 260 -24.17 5.62 -13.72
C LYS A 260 -23.04 6.05 -14.66
N GLY A 261 -22.27 5.08 -15.19
CA GLY A 261 -21.18 5.34 -16.13
C GLY A 261 -19.84 5.69 -15.47
N LEU A 262 -19.79 6.01 -14.16
CA LEU A 262 -18.54 6.38 -13.48
C LEU A 262 -17.52 5.24 -13.51
N ILE A 263 -17.93 4.01 -13.19
CA ILE A 263 -17.05 2.82 -13.23
C ILE A 263 -16.45 2.64 -14.62
N ASP A 264 -17.25 2.78 -15.69
CA ASP A 264 -16.76 2.55 -17.05
C ASP A 264 -15.79 3.64 -17.49
N SER A 265 -16.00 4.88 -17.06
CA SER A 265 -15.04 5.97 -17.29
C SER A 265 -13.70 5.71 -16.62
N TRP A 266 -13.67 5.09 -15.43
CA TRP A 266 -12.43 4.74 -14.73
C TRP A 266 -11.79 3.44 -15.24
N LYS A 267 -12.56 2.48 -15.75
CA LYS A 267 -12.00 1.29 -16.41
C LYS A 267 -11.14 1.66 -17.63
N SER A 268 -11.48 2.73 -18.35
CA SER A 268 -10.64 3.22 -19.47
C SER A 268 -9.29 3.77 -19.00
N LYS A 269 -9.15 4.06 -17.70
CA LYS A 269 -7.93 4.53 -17.04
C LYS A 269 -7.25 3.44 -16.21
N ASP A 270 -7.56 2.16 -16.45
CA ASP A 270 -6.95 1.04 -15.70
C ASP A 270 -5.42 1.13 -15.76
N PRO A 271 -4.73 1.20 -14.60
CA PRO A 271 -3.28 1.45 -14.55
C PRO A 271 -2.47 0.34 -15.21
N ILE A 272 -2.93 -0.92 -15.14
CA ILE A 272 -2.23 -2.07 -15.72
C ILE A 272 -2.38 -2.06 -17.23
N LEU A 273 -3.60 -1.83 -17.73
CA LEU A 273 -3.86 -1.76 -19.16
C LEU A 273 -3.10 -0.60 -19.81
N ASN A 274 -3.05 0.56 -19.15
CA ASN A 274 -2.35 1.73 -19.65
C ASN A 274 -0.84 1.51 -19.68
N PHE A 275 -0.25 1.00 -18.59
CA PHE A 275 1.19 0.73 -18.55
C PHE A 275 1.60 -0.33 -19.58
N ARG A 276 0.82 -1.43 -19.68
CA ARG A 276 0.98 -2.46 -20.71
C ARG A 276 0.93 -1.87 -22.12
N GLY A 277 -0.08 -1.03 -22.39
CA GLY A 277 -0.24 -0.37 -23.69
C GLY A 277 0.97 0.49 -24.05
N ASN A 278 1.48 1.27 -23.10
CA ASN A 278 2.65 2.11 -23.29
C ASN A 278 3.92 1.28 -23.53
N LEU A 279 4.16 0.19 -22.79
CA LEU A 279 5.32 -0.69 -23.00
C LEU A 279 5.32 -1.29 -24.43
N ILE A 280 4.14 -1.62 -24.96
CA ILE A 280 4.01 -2.16 -26.33
C ILE A 280 4.19 -1.06 -27.37
N SER A 281 3.56 0.11 -27.20
CA SER A 281 3.63 1.20 -28.18
C SER A 281 5.04 1.80 -28.29
N GLU A 282 5.76 1.87 -27.17
CA GLU A 282 7.16 2.29 -27.11
C GLU A 282 8.17 1.18 -27.50
N LYS A 283 7.65 -0.02 -27.87
CA LYS A 283 8.44 -1.19 -28.30
C LYS A 283 9.46 -1.69 -27.27
N ILE A 284 9.20 -1.45 -25.98
CA ILE A 284 10.06 -1.91 -24.88
C ILE A 284 9.80 -3.41 -24.63
N LEU A 285 8.52 -3.80 -24.57
CA LEU A 285 8.09 -5.19 -24.48
C LEU A 285 7.10 -5.53 -25.61
N SER A 286 7.20 -6.74 -26.16
CA SER A 286 6.23 -7.27 -27.11
C SER A 286 4.97 -7.78 -26.41
N LYS A 287 3.89 -7.94 -27.18
CA LYS A 287 2.64 -8.55 -26.67
C LYS A 287 2.88 -9.96 -26.13
N ASN A 288 3.76 -10.74 -26.76
CA ASN A 288 4.06 -12.13 -26.36
C ASN A 288 4.83 -12.17 -25.04
N GLU A 289 5.78 -11.26 -24.83
CA GLU A 289 6.53 -11.17 -23.57
C GLU A 289 5.61 -10.77 -22.41
N ILE A 290 4.75 -9.79 -22.60
CA ILE A 290 3.76 -9.40 -21.60
C ILE A 290 2.82 -10.56 -21.25
N LYS A 291 2.31 -11.26 -22.26
CA LYS A 291 1.45 -12.43 -22.06
C LYS A 291 2.17 -13.53 -21.28
N SER A 292 3.43 -13.81 -21.61
CA SER A 292 4.23 -14.79 -20.87
C SER A 292 4.43 -14.41 -19.40
N ILE A 293 4.65 -13.14 -19.11
CA ILE A 293 4.75 -12.63 -17.72
C ILE A 293 3.41 -12.83 -16.99
N GLU A 294 2.29 -12.44 -17.61
CA GLU A 294 0.96 -12.59 -17.01
C GLU A 294 0.63 -14.07 -16.72
N GLU A 295 0.91 -14.97 -17.66
CA GLU A 295 0.71 -16.43 -17.50
C GLU A 295 1.57 -16.97 -16.35
N SER A 296 2.86 -16.65 -16.34
CA SER A 296 3.80 -17.08 -15.28
C SER A 296 3.36 -16.62 -13.89
N LEU A 297 2.94 -15.35 -13.74
CA LEU A 297 2.47 -14.81 -12.48
C LEU A 297 1.14 -15.44 -12.04
N ASN A 298 0.22 -15.67 -12.96
CA ASN A 298 -1.04 -16.36 -12.67
C ASN A 298 -0.80 -17.78 -12.18
N ASP A 299 0.14 -18.51 -12.78
CA ASP A 299 0.51 -19.88 -12.37
C ASP A 299 1.17 -19.87 -10.98
N LYS A 300 2.08 -18.94 -10.72
CA LYS A 300 2.70 -18.72 -9.42
C LYS A 300 1.65 -18.46 -8.34
N VAL A 301 0.72 -17.54 -8.59
CA VAL A 301 -0.37 -17.18 -7.68
C VAL A 301 -1.28 -18.38 -7.41
N LEU A 302 -1.67 -19.12 -8.45
CA LEU A 302 -2.50 -20.32 -8.32
C LEU A 302 -1.78 -21.42 -7.54
N GLY A 303 -0.49 -21.61 -7.77
CA GLY A 303 0.35 -22.58 -7.06
C GLY A 303 0.40 -22.26 -5.55
N SER A 304 0.70 -21.03 -5.21
CA SER A 304 0.75 -20.56 -3.81
C SER A 304 -0.61 -20.64 -3.11
N LEU A 305 -1.71 -20.33 -3.81
CA LEU A 305 -3.06 -20.48 -3.26
C LEU A 305 -3.38 -21.96 -2.97
N LYS A 306 -3.04 -22.87 -3.89
CA LYS A 306 -3.25 -24.32 -3.68
C LYS A 306 -2.50 -24.86 -2.48
N ILE A 307 -1.32 -24.33 -2.17
CA ILE A 307 -0.55 -24.69 -0.95
C ILE A 307 -1.32 -24.24 0.29
N ALA A 308 -1.73 -22.98 0.35
CA ALA A 308 -2.48 -22.45 1.48
C ALA A 308 -3.85 -23.13 1.70
N LEU A 309 -4.54 -23.54 0.62
CA LEU A 309 -5.82 -24.27 0.70
C LEU A 309 -5.70 -25.66 1.33
N LYS A 310 -4.54 -26.31 1.23
CA LYS A 310 -4.29 -27.64 1.84
C LYS A 310 -3.93 -27.56 3.31
N GLU A 311 -3.69 -26.37 3.82
CA GLU A 311 -3.36 -26.15 5.22
C GLU A 311 -4.59 -26.43 6.11
N SER A 312 -4.38 -27.11 7.23
CA SER A 312 -5.44 -27.37 8.23
C SER A 312 -5.93 -26.07 8.87
N ASP A 313 -7.10 -26.08 9.43
CA ASP A 313 -7.58 -24.97 10.24
C ASP A 313 -6.81 -24.86 11.55
N SER A 314 -6.79 -23.63 12.10
CA SER A 314 -6.17 -23.39 13.40
C SER A 314 -6.92 -24.12 14.50
N GLU A 315 -6.21 -24.91 15.33
CA GLU A 315 -6.78 -25.42 16.57
C GLU A 315 -6.56 -24.39 17.69
N PHE A 316 -7.66 -24.04 18.35
CA PHE A 316 -7.58 -23.23 19.56
C PHE A 316 -6.99 -24.02 20.72
N LYS A 317 -5.88 -23.53 21.28
CA LYS A 317 -5.26 -24.04 22.50
C LYS A 317 -4.98 -22.85 23.42
N LEU A 318 -5.69 -22.73 24.52
CA LEU A 318 -5.59 -21.62 25.46
C LEU A 318 -4.12 -21.34 25.89
N GLU A 319 -3.34 -22.40 26.10
CA GLU A 319 -1.94 -22.30 26.48
C GLU A 319 -1.11 -21.57 25.41
N ASN A 320 -1.37 -21.79 24.12
CA ASN A 320 -0.70 -21.12 23.03
C ASN A 320 -1.12 -19.66 22.93
N GLU A 321 -2.41 -19.36 23.17
CA GLU A 321 -2.90 -17.99 23.19
C GLU A 321 -2.25 -17.18 24.29
N LEU A 322 -2.18 -17.72 25.51
CA LEU A 322 -1.52 -17.05 26.65
C LEU A 322 -0.01 -16.82 26.42
N LYS A 323 0.68 -17.76 25.78
CA LYS A 323 2.10 -17.60 25.44
C LYS A 323 2.37 -16.48 24.41
N ASP A 324 1.43 -16.22 23.53
CA ASP A 324 1.57 -15.21 22.47
C ASP A 324 1.13 -13.80 22.90
N VAL A 325 0.61 -13.59 24.11
CA VAL A 325 0.19 -12.26 24.61
C VAL A 325 1.38 -11.35 24.86
N PHE A 326 2.48 -11.91 25.40
CA PHE A 326 3.67 -11.15 25.76
C PHE A 326 4.90 -11.64 25.01
N SER A 327 5.86 -10.73 24.79
CA SER A 327 7.16 -11.11 24.25
C SER A 327 7.92 -11.99 25.24
N ASN A 328 8.48 -13.11 24.76
CA ASN A 328 9.39 -13.96 25.55
C ASN A 328 10.77 -13.32 25.80
N LYS A 329 11.06 -12.15 25.21
CA LYS A 329 12.28 -11.40 25.48
C LYS A 329 12.16 -10.74 26.87
N LYS A 330 12.97 -11.19 27.83
CA LYS A 330 13.19 -10.43 29.07
C LYS A 330 13.69 -9.02 28.68
N TYR A 331 12.99 -8.00 29.16
CA TYR A 331 13.44 -6.62 28.99
C TYR A 331 14.71 -6.49 29.85
N ASP A 332 15.83 -6.24 29.21
CA ASP A 332 17.11 -5.99 29.92
C ASP A 332 17.03 -4.55 30.46
N SER A 333 16.42 -4.42 31.65
CA SER A 333 16.26 -3.12 32.36
C SER A 333 17.61 -2.48 32.73
N GLU A 334 18.70 -3.25 32.68
CA GLU A 334 20.05 -2.75 33.00
C GLU A 334 20.69 -1.93 31.87
N LYS A 335 20.25 -2.11 30.60
CA LYS A 335 20.81 -1.33 29.48
C LYS A 335 20.27 0.10 29.36
N THR A 336 19.18 0.41 30.04
CA THR A 336 18.55 1.75 29.99
C THR A 336 19.13 2.74 30.99
N GLN A 337 19.82 2.28 32.03
CA GLN A 337 20.39 3.14 33.07
C GLN A 337 21.76 3.76 32.73
N ASN A 338 22.45 3.28 31.68
CA ASN A 338 23.81 3.71 31.36
C ASN A 338 23.92 4.66 30.15
N LYS A 339 22.82 5.20 29.60
CA LYS A 339 22.85 6.20 28.53
C LYS A 339 22.41 7.61 28.94
N GLY A 340 22.41 7.88 30.23
CA GLY A 340 22.09 9.19 30.81
C GLY A 340 23.23 9.66 31.71
N LYS A 341 24.45 9.80 31.21
CA LYS A 341 25.51 10.62 31.75
C LYS A 341 26.26 11.30 30.64
#